data_b6baf16c40b209b194eb73ab4679489a
#
_entry.id   b6baf16c40b209b194eb73ab4679489a
#
_cell.length_a   1.000
_cell.length_b   1.000
_cell.length_c   1.000
_cell.angle_alpha   90.00
_cell.angle_beta   90.00
_cell.angle_gamma   90.00
#
_symmetry.space_group_name_H-M   'P 1'
#
loop_
_entity.id
_entity.type
_entity.pdbx_description
1 polymer ?
#
loop_
_entity_poly.entity_id
_entity_poly.type
_entity_poly.pdbx_seq_one_letter_code
_entity_poly.pdbx_strand_id
1 'polypeptide(L)'
;MDHLPADPIGAAWLVRAFDVDPMARLPVLSRVGGRRATVVNDGYRLETYPEAMRPAAEPAAHLQFHLRHEVPHLEFLARLFARSGPAVVQAWVAAEPTGQYARRAAFLYEWLTEDTLQVPKGLGGNYVDAIDDAKQVAASPGRAVKVRRWRVNDNLPGARHFCPTVVRTDAVAQAAALDVPRLFAELTAEFGADLLLRAAVWLTLRESRASFAIEGEADQATRIQRFADVMARRTGQGALPLCDAALAPLQREILGDRTTLARFGIRQSPVFVGQTLRFENHVHYVAPPPADLPAMLHGLQVFLDRTAGQSPVLRAAV
;
A
#
# COMPACT_ATOMS: atom_id res chain seq x y z
N MET A 1 20.11 -8.51 6.95
CA MET A 1 20.72 -8.83 5.62
C MET A 1 20.85 -10.33 5.32
N ASP A 2 20.52 -11.23 6.24
CA ASP A 2 20.74 -12.69 6.08
C ASP A 2 19.79 -13.41 5.10
N HIS A 3 18.96 -12.68 4.37
CA HIS A 3 17.96 -13.27 3.49
C HIS A 3 18.19 -13.03 1.98
N LEU A 4 19.28 -12.38 1.62
CA LEU A 4 19.59 -12.16 0.20
C LEU A 4 20.17 -13.44 -0.42
N PRO A 5 19.78 -13.77 -1.67
CA PRO A 5 20.31 -14.94 -2.34
C PRO A 5 21.81 -14.78 -2.68
N ALA A 6 22.50 -15.89 -2.83
CA ALA A 6 23.82 -15.88 -3.44
C ALA A 6 23.70 -15.41 -4.90
N ASP A 7 24.64 -14.61 -5.37
CA ASP A 7 24.69 -14.05 -6.72
C ASP A 7 23.41 -13.27 -7.10
N PRO A 8 23.04 -12.23 -6.31
CA PRO A 8 21.81 -11.49 -6.48
C PRO A 8 21.82 -10.60 -7.73
N ILE A 9 20.64 -10.40 -8.32
CA ILE A 9 20.39 -9.43 -9.41
C ILE A 9 19.12 -8.64 -9.11
N GLY A 10 18.88 -7.56 -9.88
CA GLY A 10 17.69 -6.72 -9.69
C GLY A 10 17.68 -6.03 -8.34
N ALA A 11 16.53 -6.04 -7.66
CA ALA A 11 16.35 -5.39 -6.36
C ALA A 11 17.32 -5.93 -5.30
N ALA A 12 17.54 -7.24 -5.24
CA ALA A 12 18.44 -7.86 -4.27
C ALA A 12 19.91 -7.38 -4.42
N TRP A 13 20.36 -7.14 -5.65
CA TRP A 13 21.65 -6.54 -5.92
C TRP A 13 21.71 -5.07 -5.46
N LEU A 14 20.66 -4.30 -5.78
CA LEU A 14 20.56 -2.88 -5.39
C LEU A 14 20.52 -2.72 -3.86
N VAL A 15 19.80 -3.59 -3.14
CA VAL A 15 19.81 -3.65 -1.66
C VAL A 15 21.24 -3.75 -1.15
N ARG A 16 22.02 -4.68 -1.71
CA ARG A 16 23.41 -4.92 -1.30
C ARG A 16 24.35 -3.77 -1.70
N ALA A 17 24.19 -3.25 -2.95
CA ALA A 17 25.09 -2.24 -3.48
C ALA A 17 24.95 -0.87 -2.79
N PHE A 18 23.76 -0.52 -2.33
CA PHE A 18 23.45 0.76 -1.68
C PHE A 18 23.25 0.65 -0.18
N ASP A 19 23.40 -0.53 0.39
CA ASP A 19 23.15 -0.79 1.83
C ASP A 19 21.75 -0.29 2.24
N VAL A 20 20.74 -0.66 1.47
CA VAL A 20 19.32 -0.33 1.72
C VAL A 20 18.68 -1.47 2.48
N ASP A 21 18.02 -1.16 3.60
CA ASP A 21 17.26 -2.14 4.39
C ASP A 21 15.75 -1.86 4.25
N PRO A 22 15.04 -2.57 3.36
CA PRO A 22 13.60 -2.42 3.23
C PRO A 22 12.89 -2.89 4.51
N MET A 23 11.91 -2.13 4.98
CA MET A 23 11.10 -2.52 6.16
C MET A 23 10.27 -3.77 5.88
N ALA A 24 9.71 -3.86 4.68
CA ALA A 24 8.97 -5.03 4.24
C ALA A 24 9.84 -5.90 3.33
N ARG A 25 9.69 -7.22 3.46
CA ARG A 25 10.38 -8.15 2.57
C ARG A 25 9.98 -7.91 1.11
N LEU A 26 10.96 -7.90 0.22
CA LEU A 26 10.71 -7.81 -1.21
C LEU A 26 9.91 -9.04 -1.68
N PRO A 27 8.81 -8.84 -2.43
CA PRO A 27 7.95 -9.94 -2.88
C PRO A 27 8.63 -10.89 -3.88
N VAL A 28 9.66 -10.40 -4.55
CA VAL A 28 10.48 -11.17 -5.50
C VAL A 28 11.95 -10.90 -5.22
N LEU A 29 12.70 -11.96 -5.04
CA LEU A 29 14.16 -11.94 -5.01
C LEU A 29 14.69 -12.67 -6.23
N SER A 30 15.68 -12.11 -6.91
CA SER A 30 16.25 -12.68 -8.12
C SER A 30 17.73 -12.97 -7.96
N ARG A 31 18.16 -14.09 -8.54
CA ARG A 31 19.57 -14.50 -8.59
C ARG A 31 19.93 -15.08 -9.96
N VAL A 32 21.21 -15.16 -10.22
CA VAL A 32 21.73 -15.93 -11.37
C VAL A 32 21.97 -17.39 -10.98
N GLY A 33 21.73 -18.29 -11.91
CA GLY A 33 21.95 -19.73 -11.76
C GLY A 33 21.95 -20.47 -13.11
N GLY A 34 22.02 -21.80 -13.07
CA GLY A 34 22.20 -22.58 -14.29
C GLY A 34 21.03 -22.53 -15.28
N ARG A 35 19.81 -22.47 -14.79
CA ARG A 35 18.60 -22.40 -15.62
C ARG A 35 17.47 -21.66 -14.92
N ARG A 36 16.47 -21.24 -15.70
CA ARG A 36 15.27 -20.60 -15.20
C ARG A 36 14.54 -21.48 -14.19
N ALA A 37 14.26 -20.97 -13.01
CA ALA A 37 13.51 -21.64 -11.98
C ALA A 37 12.80 -20.61 -11.06
N THR A 38 11.66 -21.00 -10.50
CA THR A 38 10.91 -20.24 -9.51
C THR A 38 10.68 -21.11 -8.29
N VAL A 39 11.00 -20.60 -7.11
CA VAL A 39 10.69 -21.24 -5.83
C VAL A 39 9.81 -20.29 -5.05
N VAL A 40 8.64 -20.75 -4.63
CA VAL A 40 7.72 -19.98 -3.79
C VAL A 40 8.02 -20.33 -2.34
N ASN A 41 8.32 -19.29 -1.56
CA ASN A 41 8.52 -19.36 -0.13
C ASN A 41 7.42 -18.59 0.57
N ASP A 42 7.37 -18.69 1.90
CA ASP A 42 6.45 -17.91 2.70
C ASP A 42 6.76 -16.41 2.55
N GLY A 43 5.81 -15.68 1.95
CA GLY A 43 5.86 -14.23 1.75
C GLY A 43 6.73 -13.73 0.60
N TYR A 44 7.42 -14.57 -0.18
CA TYR A 44 8.19 -14.13 -1.35
C TYR A 44 8.45 -15.24 -2.37
N ARG A 45 8.84 -14.87 -3.59
CA ARG A 45 9.31 -15.79 -4.63
C ARG A 45 10.81 -15.58 -4.87
N LEU A 46 11.53 -16.69 -4.96
CA LEU A 46 12.92 -16.69 -5.42
C LEU A 46 12.97 -17.10 -6.89
N GLU A 47 13.39 -16.18 -7.74
CA GLU A 47 13.51 -16.34 -9.17
C GLU A 47 14.98 -16.58 -9.54
N THR A 48 15.26 -17.68 -10.22
CA THR A 48 16.60 -17.97 -10.75
C THR A 48 16.62 -17.72 -12.25
N TYR A 49 17.58 -16.94 -12.73
CA TYR A 49 17.76 -16.58 -14.13
C TYR A 49 19.06 -17.18 -14.67
N PRO A 50 19.12 -17.59 -15.96
CA PRO A 50 20.36 -18.08 -16.57
C PRO A 50 21.39 -16.95 -16.69
N GLU A 51 22.66 -17.30 -16.78
CA GLU A 51 23.79 -16.36 -16.88
C GLU A 51 23.61 -15.33 -18.01
N ALA A 52 23.05 -15.74 -19.15
CA ALA A 52 22.77 -14.84 -20.28
C ALA A 52 21.82 -13.67 -19.95
N MET A 53 21.10 -13.74 -18.84
CA MET A 53 20.21 -12.67 -18.35
C MET A 53 20.81 -11.82 -17.24
N ARG A 54 22.08 -12.02 -16.90
CA ARG A 54 22.79 -11.22 -15.91
C ARG A 54 22.84 -9.77 -16.36
N PRO A 55 22.32 -8.80 -15.58
CA PRO A 55 22.51 -7.38 -15.86
C PRO A 55 24.00 -7.00 -15.74
N ALA A 56 24.42 -5.95 -16.45
CA ALA A 56 25.71 -5.32 -16.17
C ALA A 56 25.82 -4.93 -14.70
N ALA A 57 27.02 -4.92 -14.14
CA ALA A 57 27.27 -4.58 -12.74
C ALA A 57 27.14 -3.05 -12.49
N GLU A 58 26.04 -2.47 -12.93
CA GLU A 58 25.70 -1.06 -12.88
C GLU A 58 24.32 -0.86 -12.28
N PRO A 59 24.12 0.17 -11.44
CA PRO A 59 22.84 0.43 -10.79
C PRO A 59 21.66 0.56 -11.75
N ALA A 60 21.84 1.24 -12.88
CA ALA A 60 20.78 1.43 -13.88
C ALA A 60 20.35 0.10 -14.51
N ALA A 61 21.28 -0.81 -14.81
CA ALA A 61 20.98 -2.12 -15.37
C ALA A 61 20.17 -3.00 -14.38
N HIS A 62 20.53 -2.98 -13.09
CA HIS A 62 19.79 -3.70 -12.06
C HIS A 62 18.43 -3.06 -11.75
N LEU A 63 18.32 -1.72 -11.81
CA LEU A 63 17.04 -1.03 -11.68
C LEU A 63 16.12 -1.33 -12.88
N GLN A 64 16.67 -1.38 -14.08
CA GLN A 64 15.94 -1.81 -15.28
C GLN A 64 15.45 -3.26 -15.12
N PHE A 65 16.30 -4.15 -14.64
CA PHE A 65 15.92 -5.54 -14.36
C PHE A 65 14.77 -5.62 -13.36
N HIS A 66 14.85 -4.86 -12.27
CA HIS A 66 13.79 -4.77 -11.27
C HIS A 66 12.46 -4.32 -11.88
N LEU A 67 12.45 -3.20 -12.58
CA LEU A 67 11.22 -2.66 -13.19
C LEU A 67 10.64 -3.56 -14.29
N ARG A 68 11.47 -4.37 -14.95
CA ARG A 68 11.05 -5.25 -16.04
C ARG A 68 10.60 -6.62 -15.57
N HIS A 69 11.34 -7.26 -14.70
CA HIS A 69 11.19 -8.68 -14.39
C HIS A 69 10.61 -8.95 -13.01
N GLU A 70 10.84 -8.06 -12.04
CA GLU A 70 10.34 -8.19 -10.69
C GLU A 70 9.03 -7.40 -10.49
N VAL A 71 8.57 -7.30 -9.26
CA VAL A 71 7.43 -6.46 -8.86
C VAL A 71 8.00 -5.18 -8.23
N PRO A 72 7.77 -3.99 -8.80
CA PRO A 72 8.21 -2.75 -8.21
C PRO A 72 7.69 -2.58 -6.78
N HIS A 73 8.60 -2.40 -5.82
CA HIS A 73 8.30 -2.19 -4.43
C HIS A 73 8.56 -0.73 -4.05
N LEU A 74 7.49 0.05 -3.84
CA LEU A 74 7.61 1.52 -3.72
C LEU A 74 8.43 1.95 -2.52
N GLU A 75 8.28 1.29 -1.36
CA GLU A 75 9.06 1.60 -0.16
C GLU A 75 10.55 1.34 -0.38
N PHE A 76 10.90 0.21 -0.98
CA PHE A 76 12.30 -0.09 -1.37
C PHE A 76 12.84 0.97 -2.34
N LEU A 77 12.07 1.33 -3.38
CA LEU A 77 12.48 2.35 -4.34
C LEU A 77 12.65 3.72 -3.68
N ALA A 78 11.78 4.10 -2.76
CA ALA A 78 11.92 5.35 -2.01
C ALA A 78 13.24 5.41 -1.21
N ARG A 79 13.56 4.33 -0.48
CA ARG A 79 14.84 4.22 0.25
C ARG A 79 16.05 4.19 -0.68
N LEU A 80 15.95 3.44 -1.78
CA LEU A 80 17.00 3.37 -2.79
C LEU A 80 17.28 4.77 -3.35
N PHE A 81 16.26 5.50 -3.75
CA PHE A 81 16.41 6.84 -4.32
C PHE A 81 16.90 7.87 -3.30
N ALA A 82 16.45 7.80 -2.07
CA ALA A 82 16.99 8.62 -0.99
C ALA A 82 18.49 8.36 -0.74
N ARG A 83 18.94 7.11 -0.90
CA ARG A 83 20.33 6.72 -0.69
C ARG A 83 21.22 7.00 -1.88
N SER A 84 20.74 6.74 -3.12
CA SER A 84 21.52 6.92 -4.36
C SER A 84 21.52 8.36 -4.88
N GLY A 85 20.55 9.16 -4.50
CA GLY A 85 20.29 10.47 -5.07
C GLY A 85 19.85 10.40 -6.54
N PRO A 86 19.79 11.55 -7.23
CA PRO A 86 19.27 11.65 -8.60
C PRO A 86 20.23 11.13 -9.69
N ALA A 87 21.52 11.05 -9.40
CA ALA A 87 22.57 10.89 -10.42
C ALA A 87 22.37 9.64 -11.30
N VAL A 88 22.06 8.49 -10.70
CA VAL A 88 21.87 7.23 -11.43
C VAL A 88 20.70 7.33 -12.41
N VAL A 89 19.55 7.80 -11.95
CA VAL A 89 18.34 7.91 -12.78
C VAL A 89 18.49 9.01 -13.81
N GLN A 90 19.10 10.14 -13.45
CA GLN A 90 19.35 11.26 -14.35
C GLN A 90 20.28 10.85 -15.51
N ALA A 91 21.38 10.18 -15.22
CA ALA A 91 22.31 9.69 -16.23
C ALA A 91 21.65 8.66 -17.15
N TRP A 92 20.89 7.74 -16.58
CA TRP A 92 20.19 6.70 -17.35
C TRP A 92 19.15 7.29 -18.30
N VAL A 93 18.28 8.18 -17.84
CA VAL A 93 17.25 8.78 -18.72
C VAL A 93 17.85 9.73 -19.75
N ALA A 94 19.02 10.33 -19.47
CA ALA A 94 19.75 11.12 -20.45
C ALA A 94 20.37 10.26 -21.57
N ALA A 95 20.87 9.07 -21.23
CA ALA A 95 21.41 8.10 -22.18
C ALA A 95 20.32 7.41 -23.01
N GLU A 96 19.15 7.15 -22.39
CA GLU A 96 18.02 6.43 -23.02
C GLU A 96 16.72 7.26 -22.94
N PRO A 97 16.62 8.43 -23.61
CA PRO A 97 15.47 9.32 -23.46
C PRO A 97 14.14 8.74 -24.01
N THR A 98 14.21 7.74 -24.88
CA THR A 98 13.04 7.00 -25.37
C THR A 98 12.80 5.67 -24.64
N GLY A 99 13.75 5.27 -23.80
CA GLY A 99 13.70 4.01 -23.04
C GLY A 99 12.51 3.98 -22.08
N GLN A 100 11.65 2.98 -22.21
CA GLN A 100 10.44 2.88 -21.37
C GLN A 100 10.77 2.74 -19.88
N TYR A 101 11.81 1.98 -19.52
CA TYR A 101 12.18 1.77 -18.12
C TYR A 101 12.94 2.96 -17.54
N ALA A 102 13.78 3.64 -18.33
CA ALA A 102 14.43 4.88 -17.92
C ALA A 102 13.39 5.96 -17.57
N ARG A 103 12.36 6.12 -18.41
CA ARG A 103 11.27 7.08 -18.19
C ARG A 103 10.40 6.69 -16.99
N ARG A 104 10.13 5.39 -16.79
CA ARG A 104 9.44 4.89 -15.58
C ARG A 104 10.25 5.16 -14.32
N ALA A 105 11.55 4.92 -14.35
CA ALA A 105 12.44 5.21 -13.23
C ALA A 105 12.46 6.70 -12.90
N ALA A 106 12.54 7.58 -13.92
CA ALA A 106 12.51 9.03 -13.72
C ALA A 106 11.17 9.51 -13.13
N PHE A 107 10.05 8.98 -13.62
CA PHE A 107 8.74 9.24 -13.03
C PHE A 107 8.68 8.80 -11.57
N LEU A 108 9.05 7.54 -11.26
CA LEU A 108 9.01 6.99 -9.92
C LEU A 108 9.96 7.73 -8.97
N TYR A 109 11.13 8.17 -9.47
CA TYR A 109 12.04 8.99 -8.70
C TYR A 109 11.36 10.29 -8.25
N GLU A 110 10.86 11.10 -9.19
CA GLU A 110 10.17 12.36 -8.87
C GLU A 110 8.94 12.15 -7.98
N TRP A 111 8.20 11.08 -8.24
CA TRP A 111 6.99 10.76 -7.48
C TRP A 111 7.30 10.37 -6.03
N LEU A 112 8.41 9.66 -5.78
CA LEU A 112 8.79 9.19 -4.45
C LEU A 112 9.61 10.22 -3.65
N THR A 113 10.45 11.01 -4.31
CA THR A 113 11.39 11.94 -3.63
C THR A 113 10.90 13.37 -3.58
N GLU A 114 9.99 13.80 -4.47
CA GLU A 114 9.59 15.19 -4.75
C GLU A 114 10.71 16.04 -5.40
N ASP A 115 11.88 15.47 -5.58
CA ASP A 115 12.96 16.11 -6.32
C ASP A 115 12.68 16.08 -7.82
N THR A 116 13.09 17.11 -8.52
CA THR A 116 12.86 17.26 -9.95
C THR A 116 14.11 16.91 -10.74
N LEU A 117 13.99 15.99 -11.71
CA LEU A 117 15.05 15.64 -12.66
C LEU A 117 15.02 16.56 -13.89
N GLN A 118 16.14 16.66 -14.59
CA GLN A 118 16.19 17.35 -15.87
C GLN A 118 15.64 16.46 -16.98
N VAL A 119 14.67 16.98 -17.73
CA VAL A 119 14.12 16.28 -18.90
C VAL A 119 15.13 16.34 -20.04
N PRO A 120 15.61 15.18 -20.54
CA PRO A 120 16.61 15.18 -21.60
C PRO A 120 16.02 15.65 -22.94
N LYS A 121 16.88 16.24 -23.78
CA LYS A 121 16.54 16.51 -25.17
C LYS A 121 16.25 15.20 -25.90
N GLY A 122 15.17 15.14 -26.69
CA GLY A 122 14.79 13.93 -27.40
C GLY A 122 13.94 12.94 -26.60
N LEU A 123 13.48 13.31 -25.40
CA LEU A 123 12.53 12.50 -24.67
C LEU A 123 11.30 12.22 -25.54
N GLY A 124 10.96 10.94 -25.75
CA GLY A 124 9.94 10.51 -26.67
C GLY A 124 9.45 9.08 -26.42
N GLY A 125 8.73 8.54 -27.41
CA GLY A 125 8.14 7.19 -27.36
C GLY A 125 6.67 7.18 -26.92
N ASN A 126 6.06 6.01 -26.94
CA ASN A 126 4.68 5.82 -26.48
C ASN A 126 4.56 6.02 -24.97
N TYR A 127 3.36 6.35 -24.49
CA TYR A 127 3.07 6.31 -23.07
C TYR A 127 3.21 4.89 -22.52
N VAL A 128 3.77 4.76 -21.36
CA VAL A 128 3.96 3.48 -20.65
C VAL A 128 3.42 3.59 -19.24
N ASP A 129 2.91 2.50 -18.70
CA ASP A 129 2.36 2.49 -17.35
C ASP A 129 3.50 2.50 -16.30
N ALA A 130 3.27 3.20 -15.20
CA ALA A 130 4.22 3.27 -14.09
C ALA A 130 4.46 1.89 -13.47
N ILE A 131 3.39 1.09 -13.32
CA ILE A 131 3.45 -0.28 -12.81
C ILE A 131 2.73 -1.24 -13.77
N ASP A 132 3.08 -2.51 -13.71
CA ASP A 132 2.50 -3.57 -14.53
C ASP A 132 1.26 -4.14 -13.81
N ASP A 133 0.07 -3.88 -14.35
CA ASP A 133 -1.20 -4.38 -13.78
C ASP A 133 -1.30 -5.91 -13.80
N ALA A 134 -0.53 -6.60 -14.64
CA ALA A 134 -0.46 -8.06 -14.60
C ALA A 134 0.28 -8.59 -13.36
N LYS A 135 1.15 -7.77 -12.74
CA LYS A 135 1.96 -8.16 -11.59
C LYS A 135 1.41 -7.65 -10.27
N GLN A 136 0.79 -6.48 -10.28
CA GLN A 136 0.26 -5.86 -9.07
C GLN A 136 -0.98 -5.01 -9.38
N VAL A 137 -1.81 -4.79 -8.37
CA VAL A 137 -3.04 -4.01 -8.51
C VAL A 137 -2.70 -2.55 -8.83
N ALA A 138 -3.16 -2.09 -9.99
CA ALA A 138 -3.03 -0.72 -10.45
C ALA A 138 -4.35 0.06 -10.29
N ALA A 139 -4.37 1.33 -10.65
CA ALA A 139 -5.59 2.11 -10.77
C ALA A 139 -6.57 1.48 -11.76
N SER A 140 -7.85 1.62 -11.52
CA SER A 140 -8.90 1.11 -12.41
C SER A 140 -8.79 1.70 -13.81
N PRO A 141 -9.28 1.01 -14.84
CA PRO A 141 -9.29 1.52 -16.21
C PRO A 141 -9.90 2.93 -16.31
N GLY A 142 -9.23 3.84 -16.99
CA GLY A 142 -9.64 5.24 -17.13
C GLY A 142 -9.29 6.14 -15.93
N ARG A 143 -8.71 5.60 -14.84
CA ARG A 143 -8.29 6.37 -13.67
C ARG A 143 -6.80 6.73 -13.66
N ALA A 144 -6.01 6.19 -14.58
CA ALA A 144 -4.62 6.56 -14.75
C ALA A 144 -4.47 8.01 -15.22
N VAL A 145 -3.47 8.71 -14.71
CA VAL A 145 -3.18 10.10 -15.06
C VAL A 145 -1.97 10.17 -16.00
N LYS A 146 -2.11 10.84 -17.13
CA LYS A 146 -1.01 11.01 -18.09
C LYS A 146 -0.01 12.04 -17.60
N VAL A 147 1.19 11.59 -17.25
CA VAL A 147 2.32 12.45 -16.90
C VAL A 147 3.12 12.75 -18.17
N ARG A 148 2.82 13.88 -18.81
CA ARG A 148 3.42 14.28 -20.10
C ARG A 148 4.94 14.43 -20.02
N ARG A 149 5.43 14.92 -18.88
CA ARG A 149 6.84 15.16 -18.60
C ARG A 149 7.73 13.95 -18.89
N TRP A 150 7.26 12.74 -18.50
CA TRP A 150 8.00 11.48 -18.70
C TRP A 150 7.31 10.54 -19.69
N ARG A 151 6.18 10.92 -20.26
CA ARG A 151 5.33 10.05 -21.10
C ARG A 151 5.00 8.74 -20.40
N VAL A 152 4.61 8.85 -19.14
CA VAL A 152 4.20 7.74 -18.29
C VAL A 152 2.73 7.94 -17.91
N ASN A 153 1.97 6.85 -17.90
CA ASN A 153 0.67 6.81 -17.27
C ASN A 153 0.88 6.52 -15.79
N ASP A 154 0.60 7.46 -14.93
CA ASP A 154 0.52 7.22 -13.49
C ASP A 154 -0.71 6.38 -13.21
N ASN A 155 -0.54 5.06 -13.24
CA ASN A 155 -1.53 4.05 -12.90
C ASN A 155 -1.32 3.49 -11.49
N LEU A 156 -0.59 4.19 -10.63
CA LEU A 156 -0.46 3.83 -9.21
C LEU A 156 -1.83 3.86 -8.53
N PRO A 157 -2.14 2.92 -7.64
CA PRO A 157 -3.47 2.83 -7.03
C PRO A 157 -3.77 3.92 -5.99
N GLY A 158 -2.78 4.66 -5.54
CA GLY A 158 -2.91 5.68 -4.50
C GLY A 158 -2.16 6.96 -4.76
N ALA A 159 -1.98 7.75 -3.72
CA ALA A 159 -1.14 8.94 -3.69
C ALA A 159 0.16 8.65 -2.92
N ARG A 160 1.13 9.54 -3.01
CA ARG A 160 2.44 9.38 -2.38
C ARG A 160 2.38 9.05 -0.87
N HIS A 161 1.51 9.70 -0.13
CA HIS A 161 1.35 9.49 1.31
C HIS A 161 0.57 8.22 1.66
N PHE A 162 -0.11 7.62 0.69
CA PHE A 162 -0.80 6.35 0.84
C PHE A 162 -0.97 5.69 -0.53
N CYS A 163 -0.09 4.74 -0.83
CA CYS A 163 -0.12 3.98 -2.09
C CYS A 163 0.15 2.50 -1.81
N PRO A 164 -0.83 1.77 -1.32
CA PRO A 164 -0.69 0.35 -1.07
C PRO A 164 -0.51 -0.41 -2.39
N THR A 165 0.46 -1.31 -2.41
CA THR A 165 0.74 -2.16 -3.56
C THR A 165 0.40 -3.60 -3.22
N VAL A 166 -0.54 -4.19 -3.95
CA VAL A 166 -0.97 -5.57 -3.78
C VAL A 166 -0.45 -6.40 -4.95
N VAL A 167 0.40 -7.38 -4.64
CA VAL A 167 0.93 -8.31 -5.66
C VAL A 167 -0.17 -9.26 -6.11
N ARG A 168 -0.34 -9.44 -7.41
CA ARG A 168 -1.28 -10.40 -7.97
C ARG A 168 -0.74 -11.82 -7.81
N THR A 169 -1.30 -12.53 -6.85
CA THR A 169 -1.10 -13.97 -6.63
C THR A 169 -2.39 -14.71 -6.97
N ASP A 170 -2.32 -16.04 -7.12
CA ASP A 170 -3.52 -16.87 -7.35
C ASP A 170 -4.55 -16.69 -6.22
N ALA A 171 -4.09 -16.60 -4.97
CA ALA A 171 -4.96 -16.35 -3.82
C ALA A 171 -5.65 -14.98 -3.91
N VAL A 172 -4.92 -13.92 -4.30
CA VAL A 172 -5.48 -12.58 -4.53
C VAL A 172 -6.48 -12.60 -5.69
N ALA A 173 -6.16 -13.32 -6.78
CA ALA A 173 -7.07 -13.44 -7.92
C ALA A 173 -8.36 -14.19 -7.53
N GLN A 174 -8.27 -15.27 -6.77
CA GLN A 174 -9.43 -16.01 -6.25
C GLN A 174 -10.29 -15.14 -5.32
N ALA A 175 -9.66 -14.42 -4.39
CA ALA A 175 -10.37 -13.49 -3.50
C ALA A 175 -11.04 -12.35 -4.28
N ALA A 176 -10.36 -11.82 -5.29
CA ALA A 176 -10.91 -10.76 -6.16
C ALA A 176 -12.10 -11.21 -7.02
N ALA A 177 -12.17 -12.51 -7.33
CA ALA A 177 -13.26 -13.09 -8.11
C ALA A 177 -14.55 -13.33 -7.31
N LEU A 178 -14.53 -13.13 -5.98
CA LEU A 178 -15.72 -13.25 -5.15
C LEU A 178 -16.76 -12.20 -5.53
N ASP A 179 -17.91 -12.65 -5.98
CA ASP A 179 -19.07 -11.79 -6.25
C ASP A 179 -19.85 -11.57 -4.94
N VAL A 180 -19.35 -10.61 -4.15
CA VAL A 180 -19.94 -10.28 -2.83
C VAL A 180 -21.41 -9.86 -2.94
N PRO A 181 -21.85 -9.03 -3.91
CA PRO A 181 -23.26 -8.71 -4.10
C PRO A 181 -24.13 -9.94 -4.34
N ARG A 182 -23.67 -10.85 -5.20
CA ARG A 182 -24.39 -12.11 -5.48
C ARG A 182 -24.49 -12.99 -4.24
N LEU A 183 -23.39 -13.21 -3.52
CA LEU A 183 -23.39 -13.99 -2.27
C LEU A 183 -24.34 -13.39 -1.23
N PHE A 184 -24.36 -12.07 -1.12
CA PHE A 184 -25.29 -11.39 -0.22
C PHE A 184 -26.76 -11.56 -0.64
N ALA A 185 -27.04 -11.50 -1.95
CA ALA A 185 -28.39 -11.73 -2.47
C ALA A 185 -28.85 -13.18 -2.23
N GLU A 186 -27.98 -14.17 -2.44
CA GLU A 186 -28.25 -15.59 -2.17
C GLU A 186 -28.56 -15.80 -0.68
N LEU A 187 -27.73 -15.27 0.23
CA LEU A 187 -27.97 -15.34 1.68
C LEU A 187 -29.29 -14.64 2.08
N THR A 188 -29.58 -13.51 1.46
CA THR A 188 -30.83 -12.78 1.74
C THR A 188 -32.04 -13.57 1.31
N ALA A 189 -31.98 -14.26 0.18
CA ALA A 189 -33.05 -15.12 -0.32
C ALA A 189 -33.27 -16.35 0.58
N GLU A 190 -32.19 -16.92 1.13
CA GLU A 190 -32.23 -18.12 1.97
C GLU A 190 -32.70 -17.82 3.40
N PHE A 191 -32.15 -16.78 4.04
CA PHE A 191 -32.30 -16.51 5.46
C PHE A 191 -33.19 -15.30 5.78
N GLY A 192 -33.52 -14.49 4.79
CA GLY A 192 -34.29 -13.25 4.95
C GLY A 192 -33.39 -12.06 5.43
N ALA A 193 -33.76 -10.86 5.01
CA ALA A 193 -33.02 -9.63 5.32
C ALA A 193 -32.95 -9.34 6.83
N ASP A 194 -34.01 -9.63 7.58
CA ASP A 194 -34.09 -9.41 9.03
C ASP A 194 -33.05 -10.23 9.81
N LEU A 195 -32.84 -11.49 9.43
CA LEU A 195 -31.87 -12.35 10.10
C LEU A 195 -30.45 -11.87 9.82
N LEU A 196 -30.18 -11.50 8.57
CA LEU A 196 -28.86 -10.95 8.18
C LEU A 196 -28.56 -9.64 8.89
N LEU A 197 -29.55 -8.74 9.01
CA LEU A 197 -29.38 -7.49 9.75
C LEU A 197 -29.07 -7.76 11.24
N ARG A 198 -29.79 -8.66 11.89
CA ARG A 198 -29.51 -9.03 13.28
C ARG A 198 -28.14 -9.68 13.45
N ALA A 199 -27.75 -10.54 12.51
CA ALA A 199 -26.42 -11.14 12.51
C ALA A 199 -25.32 -10.09 12.34
N ALA A 200 -25.50 -9.12 11.46
CA ALA A 200 -24.56 -8.01 11.26
C ALA A 200 -24.41 -7.16 12.52
N VAL A 201 -25.52 -6.80 13.18
CA VAL A 201 -25.49 -6.06 14.46
C VAL A 201 -24.78 -6.87 15.55
N TRP A 202 -25.06 -8.16 15.65
CA TRP A 202 -24.41 -9.03 16.62
C TRP A 202 -22.90 -9.17 16.38
N LEU A 203 -22.49 -9.35 15.12
CA LEU A 203 -21.06 -9.38 14.73
C LEU A 203 -20.37 -8.07 15.07
N THR A 204 -20.99 -6.93 14.73
CA THR A 204 -20.45 -5.60 15.05
C THR A 204 -20.24 -5.42 16.57
N LEU A 205 -21.22 -5.84 17.38
CA LEU A 205 -21.10 -5.81 18.84
C LEU A 205 -19.96 -6.71 19.35
N ARG A 206 -19.84 -7.92 18.81
CA ARG A 206 -18.80 -8.87 19.19
C ARG A 206 -17.41 -8.34 18.86
N GLU A 207 -17.20 -7.84 17.63
CA GLU A 207 -15.96 -7.27 17.18
C GLU A 207 -15.60 -6.01 17.99
N SER A 208 -16.57 -5.15 18.25
CA SER A 208 -16.38 -3.97 19.09
C SER A 208 -15.91 -4.34 20.51
N ARG A 209 -16.55 -5.35 21.13
CA ARG A 209 -16.14 -5.85 22.46
C ARG A 209 -14.69 -6.36 22.44
N ALA A 210 -14.31 -7.11 21.41
CA ALA A 210 -12.95 -7.61 21.27
C ALA A 210 -11.94 -6.48 21.13
N SER A 211 -12.23 -5.47 20.32
CA SER A 211 -11.38 -4.28 20.16
C SER A 211 -11.22 -3.50 21.46
N PHE A 212 -12.32 -3.22 22.16
CA PHE A 212 -12.28 -2.53 23.46
C PHE A 212 -11.54 -3.34 24.54
N ALA A 213 -11.63 -4.69 24.49
CA ALA A 213 -10.87 -5.55 25.39
C ALA A 213 -9.35 -5.48 25.14
N ILE A 214 -8.93 -5.41 23.88
CA ILE A 214 -7.51 -5.23 23.50
C ILE A 214 -6.99 -3.88 24.03
N GLU A 215 -7.82 -2.84 24.00
CA GLU A 215 -7.48 -1.50 24.50
C GLU A 215 -7.58 -1.37 26.02
N GLY A 216 -7.97 -2.44 26.74
CA GLY A 216 -8.15 -2.43 28.20
C GLY A 216 -9.44 -1.74 28.66
N GLU A 217 -10.38 -1.48 27.76
CA GLU A 217 -11.66 -0.80 28.00
C GLU A 217 -12.87 -1.74 27.99
N ALA A 218 -12.71 -3.01 28.31
CA ALA A 218 -13.76 -4.04 28.27
C ALA A 218 -15.01 -3.70 29.11
N ASP A 219 -14.87 -2.92 30.18
CA ASP A 219 -15.96 -2.58 31.12
C ASP A 219 -16.85 -1.45 30.59
N GLN A 220 -16.54 -0.87 29.43
CA GLN A 220 -17.28 0.26 28.84
C GLN A 220 -18.51 -0.19 28.04
N ALA A 221 -19.37 -1.02 28.61
CA ALA A 221 -20.53 -1.61 27.92
C ALA A 221 -21.40 -0.57 27.17
N THR A 222 -21.64 0.60 27.78
CA THR A 222 -22.43 1.68 27.15
C THR A 222 -21.72 2.30 25.94
N ARG A 223 -20.38 2.41 25.98
CA ARG A 223 -19.58 2.91 24.85
C ARG A 223 -19.55 1.92 23.70
N ILE A 224 -19.38 0.64 24.03
CA ILE A 224 -19.41 -0.46 23.05
C ILE A 224 -20.75 -0.49 22.33
N GLN A 225 -21.86 -0.39 23.09
CA GLN A 225 -23.20 -0.35 22.50
C GLN A 225 -23.39 0.85 21.58
N ARG A 226 -23.02 2.07 22.02
CA ARG A 226 -23.09 3.27 21.18
C ARG A 226 -22.26 3.13 19.91
N PHE A 227 -21.03 2.60 20.01
CA PHE A 227 -20.20 2.35 18.83
C PHE A 227 -20.89 1.43 17.84
N ALA A 228 -21.43 0.30 18.30
CA ALA A 228 -22.16 -0.64 17.46
C ALA A 228 -23.42 -0.02 16.81
N ASP A 229 -24.18 0.77 17.57
CA ASP A 229 -25.37 1.46 17.07
C ASP A 229 -25.02 2.52 16.01
N VAL A 230 -23.92 3.26 16.21
CA VAL A 230 -23.41 4.25 15.23
C VAL A 230 -22.94 3.53 13.97
N MET A 231 -22.18 2.46 14.11
CA MET A 231 -21.72 1.67 12.97
C MET A 231 -22.89 1.08 12.19
N ALA A 232 -23.90 0.51 12.86
CA ALA A 232 -25.10 -0.03 12.20
C ALA A 232 -25.86 1.03 11.39
N ARG A 233 -25.94 2.27 11.89
CA ARG A 233 -26.61 3.38 11.17
C ARG A 233 -25.78 4.00 10.06
N ARG A 234 -24.46 4.03 10.22
CA ARG A 234 -23.55 4.75 9.30
C ARG A 234 -22.94 3.88 8.23
N THR A 235 -22.80 2.57 8.46
CA THR A 235 -22.22 1.65 7.49
C THR A 235 -23.05 1.64 6.20
N GLY A 236 -22.39 1.83 5.07
CA GLY A 236 -23.03 1.93 3.75
C GLY A 236 -23.74 3.26 3.48
N GLN A 237 -23.71 4.22 4.40
CA GLN A 237 -24.34 5.52 4.24
C GLN A 237 -23.31 6.62 3.96
N GLY A 238 -23.44 7.26 2.79
CA GLY A 238 -22.61 8.41 2.43
C GLY A 238 -21.13 8.12 2.16
N ALA A 239 -20.31 9.17 2.23
CA ALA A 239 -18.86 9.08 2.05
C ALA A 239 -18.15 8.63 3.34
N LEU A 240 -16.99 7.98 3.20
CA LEU A 240 -16.14 7.63 4.33
C LEU A 240 -15.65 8.90 5.06
N PRO A 241 -15.63 8.90 6.40
CA PRO A 241 -15.23 10.07 7.19
C PRO A 241 -13.71 10.25 7.23
N LEU A 242 -13.10 10.57 6.09
CA LEU A 242 -11.64 10.67 5.92
C LEU A 242 -11.08 12.08 6.14
N CYS A 243 -11.78 12.93 6.88
CA CYS A 243 -11.30 14.26 7.25
C CYS A 243 -11.74 14.65 8.66
N ASP A 244 -11.07 15.64 9.25
CA ASP A 244 -11.35 16.10 10.62
C ASP A 244 -12.82 16.50 10.81
N ALA A 245 -13.37 17.23 9.84
CA ALA A 245 -14.77 17.68 9.86
C ALA A 245 -15.80 16.55 9.89
N ALA A 246 -15.47 15.39 9.30
CA ALA A 246 -16.34 14.22 9.31
C ALA A 246 -16.08 13.30 10.52
N LEU A 247 -14.80 13.17 10.93
CA LEU A 247 -14.40 12.35 12.08
C LEU A 247 -14.86 12.92 13.41
N ALA A 248 -14.78 14.24 13.62
CA ALA A 248 -15.09 14.83 14.90
C ALA A 248 -16.56 14.64 15.34
N PRO A 249 -17.58 14.82 14.47
CA PRO A 249 -18.96 14.49 14.80
C PRO A 249 -19.16 13.00 15.08
N LEU A 250 -18.55 12.14 14.29
CA LEU A 250 -18.64 10.69 14.46
C LEU A 250 -18.07 10.24 15.82
N GLN A 251 -16.89 10.73 16.18
CA GLN A 251 -16.30 10.46 17.48
C GLN A 251 -17.15 10.95 18.64
N ARG A 252 -17.75 12.15 18.51
CA ARG A 252 -18.67 12.69 19.53
C ARG A 252 -19.91 11.79 19.70
N GLU A 253 -20.46 11.31 18.60
CA GLU A 253 -21.61 10.40 18.62
C GLU A 253 -21.26 9.07 19.34
N ILE A 254 -20.06 8.53 19.10
CA ILE A 254 -19.59 7.28 19.71
C ILE A 254 -19.25 7.45 21.20
N LEU A 255 -18.42 8.46 21.51
CA LEU A 255 -17.87 8.63 22.85
C LEU A 255 -18.84 9.36 23.80
N GLY A 256 -19.76 10.17 23.27
CA GLY A 256 -20.68 11.01 24.03
C GLY A 256 -19.96 12.13 24.77
N ASP A 257 -20.69 12.82 25.65
CA ASP A 257 -20.17 14.00 26.36
C ASP A 257 -19.25 13.65 27.53
N ARG A 258 -19.26 12.40 27.99
CA ARG A 258 -18.42 11.91 29.08
C ARG A 258 -17.12 11.30 28.51
N THR A 259 -16.22 12.15 28.06
CA THR A 259 -14.92 11.72 27.53
C THR A 259 -13.81 12.56 28.15
N THR A 260 -12.62 11.96 28.27
CA THR A 260 -11.40 12.66 28.68
C THR A 260 -10.70 13.37 27.51
N LEU A 261 -11.23 13.20 26.29
CA LEU A 261 -10.66 13.83 25.11
C LEU A 261 -10.90 15.37 25.18
N ALA A 262 -9.84 16.12 25.12
CA ALA A 262 -9.89 17.57 25.03
C ALA A 262 -10.45 18.06 23.68
N ARG A 263 -10.33 17.24 22.63
CA ARG A 263 -10.76 17.56 21.26
C ARG A 263 -11.15 16.27 20.52
N PHE A 264 -12.20 16.40 19.71
CA PHE A 264 -12.58 15.37 18.71
C PHE A 264 -11.91 15.63 17.36
N GLY A 265 -11.84 14.58 16.54
CA GLY A 265 -11.25 14.63 15.21
C GLY A 265 -9.85 14.01 15.18
N ILE A 266 -8.99 14.50 14.30
CA ILE A 266 -7.63 14.02 14.14
C ILE A 266 -6.80 14.43 15.36
N ARG A 267 -6.11 13.46 15.96
CA ARG A 267 -5.22 13.70 17.11
C ARG A 267 -4.10 14.69 16.77
N GLN A 268 -3.65 15.43 17.77
CA GLN A 268 -2.57 16.41 17.65
C GLN A 268 -1.32 16.02 18.45
N SER A 269 -1.41 14.96 19.25
CA SER A 269 -0.29 14.42 20.02
C SER A 269 0.22 13.11 19.41
N PRO A 270 1.51 12.82 19.57
CA PRO A 270 2.06 11.51 19.24
C PRO A 270 1.34 10.41 20.03
N VAL A 271 1.19 9.24 19.40
CA VAL A 271 0.62 8.03 20.03
C VAL A 271 1.54 6.87 19.74
N PHE A 272 1.73 6.03 20.70
CA PHE A 272 2.45 4.77 20.56
C PHE A 272 1.68 3.65 21.27
N VAL A 273 1.88 2.43 20.83
CA VAL A 273 1.41 1.23 21.51
C VAL A 273 2.60 0.58 22.20
N GLY A 274 2.46 0.32 23.48
CA GLY A 274 3.53 -0.26 24.27
C GLY A 274 3.02 -0.72 25.63
N GLN A 275 3.92 -1.33 26.39
CA GLN A 275 3.66 -1.75 27.77
C GLN A 275 4.81 -1.32 28.69
N THR A 276 4.47 -0.97 29.91
CA THR A 276 5.47 -0.73 30.94
C THR A 276 5.70 -2.01 31.71
N LEU A 277 6.91 -2.59 31.58
CA LEU A 277 7.34 -3.77 32.33
C LEU A 277 8.37 -3.33 33.36
N ARG A 278 8.03 -3.45 34.64
CA ARG A 278 8.88 -3.13 35.81
C ARG A 278 9.42 -1.70 35.82
N PHE A 279 9.83 -0.99 35.13
CA PHE A 279 10.30 0.42 35.03
C PHE A 279 10.82 0.74 33.64
N GLU A 280 10.66 -0.18 32.67
CA GLU A 280 11.04 0.01 31.28
C GLU A 280 9.80 0.06 30.39
N ASN A 281 9.78 1.02 29.49
CA ASN A 281 8.72 1.14 28.49
C ASN A 281 9.14 0.37 27.24
N HIS A 282 8.41 -0.70 26.92
CA HIS A 282 8.56 -1.44 25.68
C HIS A 282 7.57 -0.89 24.65
N VAL A 283 8.06 -0.14 23.67
CA VAL A 283 7.24 0.41 22.57
C VAL A 283 7.20 -0.62 21.46
N HIS A 284 6.01 -1.07 21.11
CA HIS A 284 5.76 -2.04 20.03
C HIS A 284 5.46 -1.36 18.70
N TYR A 285 4.81 -0.19 18.74
CA TYR A 285 4.41 0.55 17.56
C TYR A 285 4.36 2.05 17.85
N VAL A 286 4.89 2.83 16.94
CA VAL A 286 4.78 4.29 16.95
C VAL A 286 3.86 4.70 15.81
N ALA A 287 2.76 5.36 16.15
CA ALA A 287 1.81 5.84 15.14
C ALA A 287 2.41 6.99 14.32
N PRO A 288 1.97 7.21 13.07
CA PRO A 288 2.44 8.30 12.24
C PRO A 288 2.36 9.66 12.95
N PRO A 289 3.25 10.61 12.66
CA PRO A 289 3.16 11.96 13.22
C PRO A 289 1.78 12.59 12.96
N PRO A 290 1.21 13.34 13.91
CA PRO A 290 -0.09 14.00 13.71
C PRO A 290 -0.15 14.92 12.48
N ALA A 291 0.96 15.57 12.14
CA ALA A 291 1.06 16.46 10.99
C ALA A 291 0.84 15.72 9.65
N ASP A 292 1.17 14.43 9.57
CA ASP A 292 1.08 13.63 8.34
C ASP A 292 -0.32 13.03 8.13
N LEU A 293 -1.13 12.94 9.20
CA LEU A 293 -2.43 12.27 9.14
C LEU A 293 -3.41 12.84 8.10
N PRO A 294 -3.53 14.16 7.93
CA PRO A 294 -4.41 14.71 6.89
C PRO A 294 -4.00 14.28 5.48
N ALA A 295 -2.70 14.27 5.19
CA ALA A 295 -2.18 13.83 3.90
C ALA A 295 -2.37 12.32 3.68
N MET A 296 -2.20 11.51 4.72
CA MET A 296 -2.44 10.07 4.67
C MET A 296 -3.93 9.74 4.45
N LEU A 297 -4.84 10.42 5.14
CA LEU A 297 -6.29 10.26 4.94
C LEU A 297 -6.73 10.70 3.55
N HIS A 298 -6.17 11.82 3.04
CA HIS A 298 -6.37 12.21 1.65
C HIS A 298 -5.83 11.16 0.68
N GLY A 299 -4.67 10.58 0.96
CA GLY A 299 -4.10 9.49 0.17
C GLY A 299 -5.01 8.26 0.12
N LEU A 300 -5.64 7.90 1.25
CA LEU A 300 -6.65 6.84 1.29
C LEU A 300 -7.88 7.19 0.42
N GLN A 301 -8.35 8.44 0.44
CA GLN A 301 -9.43 8.87 -0.45
C GLN A 301 -9.03 8.71 -1.92
N VAL A 302 -7.82 9.13 -2.29
CA VAL A 302 -7.28 8.96 -3.65
C VAL A 302 -7.22 7.48 -4.04
N PHE A 303 -6.80 6.60 -3.13
CA PHE A 303 -6.80 5.16 -3.35
C PHE A 303 -8.22 4.64 -3.66
N LEU A 304 -9.21 5.02 -2.86
CA LEU A 304 -10.60 4.62 -3.05
C LEU A 304 -11.14 5.09 -4.41
N ASP A 305 -10.81 6.31 -4.81
CA ASP A 305 -11.23 6.88 -6.10
C ASP A 305 -10.53 6.22 -7.28
N ARG A 306 -9.21 6.00 -7.17
CA ARG A 306 -8.42 5.36 -8.24
C ARG A 306 -8.73 3.88 -8.44
N THR A 307 -9.16 3.20 -7.38
CA THR A 307 -9.54 1.77 -7.41
C THR A 307 -11.04 1.55 -7.52
N ALA A 308 -11.82 2.59 -7.78
CA ALA A 308 -13.26 2.47 -7.95
C ALA A 308 -13.61 1.48 -9.06
N GLY A 309 -14.55 0.55 -8.78
CA GLY A 309 -14.92 -0.53 -9.69
C GLY A 309 -14.07 -1.80 -9.61
N GLN A 310 -12.99 -1.81 -8.82
CA GLN A 310 -12.27 -3.05 -8.51
C GLN A 310 -13.00 -3.87 -7.42
N SER A 311 -12.57 -5.11 -7.24
CA SER A 311 -13.14 -6.01 -6.25
C SER A 311 -13.24 -5.33 -4.87
N PRO A 312 -14.41 -5.34 -4.23
CA PRO A 312 -14.58 -4.80 -2.88
C PRO A 312 -13.69 -5.51 -1.86
N VAL A 313 -13.40 -6.80 -2.06
CA VAL A 313 -12.52 -7.58 -1.19
C VAL A 313 -11.10 -7.02 -1.22
N LEU A 314 -10.55 -6.74 -2.41
CA LEU A 314 -9.22 -6.12 -2.54
C LEU A 314 -9.17 -4.72 -1.91
N ARG A 315 -10.21 -3.94 -2.11
CA ARG A 315 -10.30 -2.57 -1.57
C ARG A 315 -10.45 -2.53 -0.06
N ALA A 316 -11.11 -3.52 0.52
CA ALA A 316 -11.31 -3.63 1.97
C ALA A 316 -10.11 -4.23 2.71
N ALA A 317 -9.23 -4.97 2.01
CA ALA A 317 -8.03 -5.58 2.58
C ALA A 317 -6.86 -4.58 2.76
N VAL A 318 -7.01 -3.34 2.30
CA VAL A 318 -6.06 -2.24 2.39
C VAL A 318 -6.48 -1.25 3.48
#